data_8d470d530e21b6443cc5b172862dac68
#
_entry.id   8d470d530e21b6443cc5b172862dac68
#
_cell.length_a   1.000
_cell.length_b   1.000
_cell.length_c   1.000
_cell.angle_alpha   90.00
_cell.angle_beta   90.00
_cell.angle_gamma   90.00
#
_symmetry.space_group_name_H-M   'P 1'
#
loop_
_entity.id
_entity.type
_entity.pdbx_description
1 polymer ?
#
loop_
_entity_poly.entity_id
_entity_poly.type
_entity_poly.pdbx_seq_one_letter_code
_entity_poly.pdbx_strand_id
1 'polypeptide(L)'
;MRAPIWVQLALLVGTVALVALVVVAVPTWIYVQGFVSSVESDGLALAASLYAAKIDSQLKLLSTIGRTVATRVLIQESLVNYYAGNVTKSTVFEPTVTDLESALSTSSLTGLLQARIYSRNQTGEDTKGLVSVTGTGVGNLMRDIPLPYFTPNGTRANLGDGDSGYPPSLYPNITYRDLGHPNPYDPSVPAVSASAFPGVLLSDSRGLLLGPLMVNESFALISLTIPIRSMKLSGFILGYMTLVAAANSFLDIQTARDGLGTTGVAFLITPDDPSNRFTPPELPSNKTYTPPQGSLVNARVRFVLPPLPQPGQSDRHDGKDGGWNSSFTLSQYPAILNSYMTYSTQLNNAKGHLSATNEQGASVAVAVARPQTTLVDWAVVVEKAHGEAYKPINKLRTILLACAFGTAGLVILISIPCAQLSVRPIRRLKLATEQSMHVPGYDFTYSEEKPAPSSGGTFSSASIKGLFKSIQRRLGKPLKPMTQAEIDNHRRAFRIPARVKETKHIITDEVTELTEVYNRMTDELVKQYTSLDEKVAKRTHELELSKKAAEAANESKTLFIANISHELKTPLNGIMGICAVCMEENDILHIQHSLKTLYRSGKSKTCAHFTTISF
;
A
#
# COMPACT_ATOMS: atom_id res chain seq x y z
N MET A 1 -18.58 -51.27 23.66
CA MET A 1 -18.25 -51.53 22.22
C MET A 1 -16.75 -51.78 22.09
N ARG A 2 -16.32 -52.97 21.57
CA ARG A 2 -14.89 -53.22 21.34
C ARG A 2 -14.55 -52.76 19.92
N ALA A 3 -13.84 -51.62 19.81
CA ALA A 3 -13.37 -51.16 18.51
C ALA A 3 -12.24 -52.06 18.00
N PRO A 4 -12.25 -52.49 16.74
CA PRO A 4 -11.20 -53.34 16.17
C PRO A 4 -9.86 -52.59 16.13
N ILE A 5 -8.75 -53.31 16.36
CA ILE A 5 -7.39 -52.74 16.47
C ILE A 5 -7.01 -51.88 15.26
N TRP A 6 -7.42 -52.27 14.05
CA TRP A 6 -7.14 -51.50 12.85
C TRP A 6 -7.82 -50.12 12.87
N VAL A 7 -9.02 -49.99 13.48
CA VAL A 7 -9.70 -48.70 13.64
C VAL A 7 -8.96 -47.83 14.64
N GLN A 8 -8.52 -48.42 15.77
CA GLN A 8 -7.74 -47.69 16.78
C GLN A 8 -6.43 -47.19 16.20
N LEU A 9 -5.71 -48.02 15.43
CA LEU A 9 -4.45 -47.67 14.79
C LEU A 9 -4.64 -46.59 13.73
N ALA A 10 -5.66 -46.72 12.87
CA ALA A 10 -5.99 -45.71 11.85
C ALA A 10 -6.38 -44.38 12.50
N LEU A 11 -7.14 -44.43 13.59
CA LEU A 11 -7.56 -43.23 14.31
C LEU A 11 -6.38 -42.55 15.02
N LEU A 12 -5.48 -43.34 15.62
CA LEU A 12 -4.29 -42.81 16.28
C LEU A 12 -3.35 -42.12 15.26
N VAL A 13 -3.05 -42.78 14.16
CA VAL A 13 -2.20 -42.20 13.10
C VAL A 13 -2.88 -40.97 12.49
N GLY A 14 -4.19 -41.07 12.23
CA GLY A 14 -4.97 -39.95 11.71
C GLY A 14 -5.01 -38.74 12.65
N THR A 15 -5.20 -38.97 13.96
CA THR A 15 -5.22 -37.86 14.94
C THR A 15 -3.86 -37.22 15.11
N VAL A 16 -2.77 -38.00 15.18
CA VAL A 16 -1.41 -37.45 15.27
C VAL A 16 -1.07 -36.60 14.05
N ALA A 17 -1.41 -37.10 12.86
CA ALA A 17 -1.18 -36.36 11.61
C ALA A 17 -2.03 -35.08 11.54
N LEU A 18 -3.29 -35.12 11.97
CA LEU A 18 -4.15 -33.94 12.03
C LEU A 18 -3.64 -32.90 13.03
N VAL A 19 -3.21 -33.33 14.22
CA VAL A 19 -2.61 -32.44 15.22
C VAL A 19 -1.34 -31.79 14.66
N ALA A 20 -0.45 -32.57 14.05
CA ALA A 20 0.75 -32.05 13.42
C ALA A 20 0.43 -31.03 12.32
N LEU A 21 -0.59 -31.30 11.51
CA LEU A 21 -1.04 -30.38 10.46
C LEU A 21 -1.57 -29.06 11.04
N VAL A 22 -2.37 -29.13 12.12
CA VAL A 22 -2.88 -27.92 12.79
C VAL A 22 -1.74 -27.10 13.41
N VAL A 23 -0.79 -27.78 14.08
CA VAL A 23 0.38 -27.13 14.71
C VAL A 23 1.24 -26.38 13.69
N VAL A 24 1.32 -26.84 12.44
CA VAL A 24 2.07 -26.16 11.38
C VAL A 24 1.19 -25.12 10.67
N ALA A 25 -0.06 -25.47 10.35
CA ALA A 25 -0.92 -24.61 9.52
C ALA A 25 -1.35 -23.33 10.24
N VAL A 26 -1.66 -23.40 11.55
CA VAL A 26 -2.15 -22.24 12.29
C VAL A 26 -1.09 -21.15 12.47
N PRO A 27 0.14 -21.44 12.95
CA PRO A 27 1.18 -20.42 13.04
C PRO A 27 1.58 -19.86 11.66
N THR A 28 1.65 -20.73 10.65
CA THR A 28 1.94 -20.31 9.27
C THR A 28 0.88 -19.34 8.77
N TRP A 29 -0.40 -19.65 8.99
CA TRP A 29 -1.50 -18.75 8.64
C TRP A 29 -1.38 -17.40 9.31
N ILE A 30 -1.19 -17.38 10.65
CA ILE A 30 -1.09 -16.13 11.43
C ILE A 30 0.08 -15.28 10.93
N TYR A 31 1.25 -15.91 10.75
CA TYR A 31 2.45 -15.20 10.31
C TYR A 31 2.30 -14.65 8.89
N VAL A 32 1.85 -15.47 7.94
CA VAL A 32 1.75 -15.05 6.54
C VAL A 32 0.62 -14.04 6.35
N GLN A 33 -0.51 -14.19 7.06
CA GLN A 33 -1.56 -13.19 7.05
C GLN A 33 -1.04 -11.84 7.56
N GLY A 34 -0.32 -11.83 8.69
CA GLY A 34 0.29 -10.62 9.23
C GLY A 34 1.29 -9.99 8.26
N PHE A 35 2.15 -10.79 7.66
CA PHE A 35 3.14 -10.35 6.69
C PHE A 35 2.49 -9.74 5.43
N VAL A 36 1.53 -10.43 4.81
CA VAL A 36 0.84 -9.92 3.62
C VAL A 36 0.05 -8.65 3.94
N SER A 37 -0.60 -8.61 5.12
CA SER A 37 -1.30 -7.43 5.60
C SER A 37 -0.36 -6.23 5.77
N SER A 38 0.82 -6.45 6.36
CA SER A 38 1.85 -5.40 6.50
C SER A 38 2.32 -4.92 5.13
N VAL A 39 2.66 -5.82 4.21
CA VAL A 39 3.14 -5.47 2.86
C VAL A 39 2.12 -4.63 2.08
N GLU A 40 0.84 -5.01 2.12
CA GLU A 40 -0.22 -4.23 1.45
C GLU A 40 -0.42 -2.86 2.11
N SER A 41 -0.40 -2.80 3.45
CA SER A 41 -0.49 -1.54 4.21
C SER A 41 0.70 -0.62 3.92
N ASP A 42 1.92 -1.18 3.94
CA ASP A 42 3.15 -0.42 3.69
C ASP A 42 3.23 0.05 2.23
N GLY A 43 2.73 -0.75 1.29
CA GLY A 43 2.62 -0.38 -0.11
C GLY A 43 1.71 0.83 -0.32
N LEU A 44 0.53 0.85 0.31
CA LEU A 44 -0.37 2.01 0.28
C LEU A 44 0.25 3.23 0.96
N ALA A 45 0.91 3.03 2.11
CA ALA A 45 1.58 4.09 2.85
C ALA A 45 2.73 4.70 2.03
N LEU A 46 3.51 3.89 1.34
CA LEU A 46 4.57 4.35 0.45
C LEU A 46 4.00 5.20 -0.70
N ALA A 47 2.93 4.75 -1.35
CA ALA A 47 2.26 5.52 -2.40
C ALA A 47 1.76 6.87 -1.88
N ALA A 48 1.08 6.89 -0.73
CA ALA A 48 0.62 8.13 -0.10
C ALA A 48 1.78 9.08 0.24
N SER A 49 2.90 8.57 0.78
CA SER A 49 4.10 9.35 1.07
C SER A 49 4.73 9.94 -0.19
N LEU A 50 4.79 9.16 -1.27
CA LEU A 50 5.35 9.62 -2.54
C LEU A 50 4.52 10.78 -3.13
N TYR A 51 3.20 10.64 -3.12
CA TYR A 51 2.32 11.71 -3.57
C TYR A 51 2.38 12.93 -2.66
N ALA A 52 2.46 12.75 -1.34
CA ALA A 52 2.65 13.86 -0.40
C ALA A 52 3.97 14.60 -0.65
N ALA A 53 5.06 13.88 -0.90
CA ALA A 53 6.35 14.45 -1.24
C ALA A 53 6.33 15.21 -2.59
N LYS A 54 5.60 14.67 -3.59
CA LYS A 54 5.40 15.34 -4.89
C LYS A 54 4.68 16.69 -4.69
N ILE A 55 3.59 16.69 -3.91
CA ILE A 55 2.85 17.91 -3.58
C ILE A 55 3.73 18.91 -2.83
N ASP A 56 4.43 18.45 -1.80
CA ASP A 56 5.32 19.29 -1.01
C ASP A 56 6.38 19.97 -1.87
N SER A 57 6.98 19.22 -2.79
CA SER A 57 7.96 19.74 -3.75
C SER A 57 7.34 20.82 -4.66
N GLN A 58 6.14 20.61 -5.18
CA GLN A 58 5.44 21.57 -6.04
C GLN A 58 5.06 22.83 -5.28
N LEU A 59 4.53 22.70 -4.07
CA LEU A 59 4.17 23.84 -3.24
C LEU A 59 5.39 24.66 -2.80
N LYS A 60 6.50 24.00 -2.47
CA LYS A 60 7.77 24.65 -2.18
C LYS A 60 8.33 25.39 -3.39
N LEU A 61 8.25 24.76 -4.57
CA LEU A 61 8.67 25.41 -5.82
C LEU A 61 7.84 26.67 -6.07
N LEU A 62 6.51 26.57 -6.01
CA LEU A 62 5.61 27.73 -6.18
C LEU A 62 5.90 28.83 -5.17
N SER A 63 6.11 28.48 -3.89
CA SER A 63 6.48 29.44 -2.84
C SER A 63 7.82 30.12 -3.12
N THR A 64 8.82 29.36 -3.56
CA THR A 64 10.16 29.90 -3.86
C THR A 64 10.10 30.84 -5.04
N ILE A 65 9.43 30.45 -6.12
CA ILE A 65 9.25 31.30 -7.29
C ILE A 65 8.49 32.57 -6.92
N GLY A 66 7.39 32.43 -6.17
CA GLY A 66 6.60 33.56 -5.72
C GLY A 66 7.46 34.57 -4.95
N ARG A 67 8.23 34.10 -3.98
CA ARG A 67 9.14 34.96 -3.21
C ARG A 67 10.19 35.62 -4.09
N THR A 68 10.77 34.91 -5.06
CA THR A 68 11.74 35.48 -6.01
C THR A 68 11.12 36.59 -6.84
N VAL A 69 9.89 36.40 -7.32
CA VAL A 69 9.16 37.44 -8.05
C VAL A 69 8.87 38.65 -7.14
N ALA A 70 8.45 38.41 -5.89
CA ALA A 70 8.16 39.50 -4.94
C ALA A 70 9.38 40.35 -4.53
N THR A 71 10.60 39.82 -4.68
CA THR A 71 11.83 40.53 -4.37
C THR A 71 12.37 41.34 -5.55
N ARG A 72 11.70 41.35 -6.71
CA ARG A 72 12.16 42.12 -7.87
C ARG A 72 12.21 43.63 -7.58
N VAL A 73 13.30 44.25 -7.96
CA VAL A 73 13.59 45.68 -7.67
C VAL A 73 12.54 46.58 -8.30
N LEU A 74 12.18 46.33 -9.56
CA LEU A 74 11.21 47.16 -10.29
C LEU A 74 9.82 47.16 -9.63
N ILE A 75 9.38 46.04 -9.08
CA ILE A 75 8.12 45.95 -8.32
C ILE A 75 8.19 46.83 -7.08
N GLN A 76 9.30 46.76 -6.35
CA GLN A 76 9.47 47.52 -5.10
C GLN A 76 9.58 49.01 -5.36
N GLU A 77 10.36 49.41 -6.38
CA GLU A 77 10.52 50.82 -6.76
C GLU A 77 9.19 51.40 -7.26
N SER A 78 8.44 50.69 -8.08
CA SER A 78 7.12 51.15 -8.52
C SER A 78 6.16 51.33 -7.35
N LEU A 79 6.14 50.43 -6.38
CA LEU A 79 5.31 50.57 -5.18
C LEU A 79 5.74 51.77 -4.32
N VAL A 80 7.05 51.99 -4.13
CA VAL A 80 7.57 53.17 -3.40
C VAL A 80 7.18 54.45 -4.10
N ASN A 81 7.37 54.55 -5.43
CA ASN A 81 7.02 55.71 -6.22
C ASN A 81 5.50 55.96 -6.25
N TYR A 82 4.70 54.92 -6.26
CA TYR A 82 3.24 55.01 -6.16
C TYR A 82 2.80 55.70 -4.85
N TYR A 83 3.39 55.30 -3.72
CA TYR A 83 3.08 55.92 -2.42
C TYR A 83 3.66 57.32 -2.25
N ALA A 84 4.67 57.68 -3.03
CA ALA A 84 5.21 59.07 -3.05
C ALA A 84 4.27 60.05 -3.75
N GLY A 85 3.30 59.59 -4.53
CA GLY A 85 2.22 60.40 -5.09
C GLY A 85 2.61 61.33 -6.25
N ASN A 86 3.82 61.21 -6.81
CA ASN A 86 4.36 62.15 -7.75
C ASN A 86 4.06 61.85 -9.24
N VAL A 87 3.46 60.69 -9.56
CA VAL A 87 3.29 60.21 -10.93
C VAL A 87 1.96 59.43 -11.07
N THR A 88 1.40 59.39 -12.28
CA THR A 88 0.17 58.65 -12.56
C THR A 88 0.39 57.15 -12.42
N LYS A 89 -0.65 56.42 -11.99
CA LYS A 89 -0.60 54.97 -11.76
C LYS A 89 -0.07 54.18 -12.96
N SER A 90 -0.52 54.51 -14.17
CA SER A 90 -0.11 53.81 -15.40
C SER A 90 1.39 53.90 -15.65
N THR A 91 1.95 55.09 -15.51
CA THR A 91 3.38 55.37 -15.79
C THR A 91 4.30 54.77 -14.72
N VAL A 92 3.85 54.78 -13.45
CA VAL A 92 4.65 54.21 -12.33
C VAL A 92 4.84 52.71 -12.47
N PHE A 93 3.81 51.98 -12.92
CA PHE A 93 3.86 50.54 -13.02
C PHE A 93 4.25 49.97 -14.39
N GLU A 94 4.49 50.82 -15.42
CA GLU A 94 4.91 50.37 -16.74
C GLU A 94 6.19 49.51 -16.72
N PRO A 95 7.27 49.87 -15.98
CA PRO A 95 8.44 49.01 -15.86
C PRO A 95 8.15 47.68 -15.16
N THR A 96 7.26 47.71 -14.16
CA THR A 96 6.83 46.49 -13.45
C THR A 96 6.03 45.60 -14.35
N VAL A 97 5.14 46.12 -15.18
CA VAL A 97 4.33 45.34 -16.15
C VAL A 97 5.26 44.62 -17.11
N THR A 98 6.19 45.36 -17.75
CA THR A 98 7.15 44.80 -18.71
C THR A 98 8.04 43.71 -18.09
N ASP A 99 8.51 43.92 -16.86
CA ASP A 99 9.33 42.95 -16.12
C ASP A 99 8.53 41.68 -15.75
N LEU A 100 7.31 41.87 -15.29
CA LEU A 100 6.42 40.75 -14.98
C LEU A 100 5.98 39.97 -16.24
N GLU A 101 5.66 40.68 -17.35
CA GLU A 101 5.35 40.02 -18.62
C GLU A 101 6.52 39.16 -19.10
N SER A 102 7.73 39.68 -19.02
CA SER A 102 8.95 38.93 -19.31
C SER A 102 9.11 37.72 -18.38
N ALA A 103 8.89 37.90 -17.08
CA ALA A 103 8.99 36.83 -16.09
C ALA A 103 7.96 35.74 -16.30
N LEU A 104 6.72 36.08 -16.60
CA LEU A 104 5.64 35.17 -16.84
C LEU A 104 5.78 34.45 -18.20
N SER A 105 6.26 35.12 -19.23
CA SER A 105 6.48 34.55 -20.57
C SER A 105 7.64 33.55 -20.59
N THR A 106 8.70 33.82 -19.81
CA THR A 106 9.87 32.94 -19.70
C THR A 106 9.57 31.68 -18.82
N SER A 107 8.51 31.74 -18.06
CA SER A 107 8.18 30.75 -17.04
C SER A 107 7.39 29.52 -17.55
N SER A 108 7.52 29.17 -18.83
CA SER A 108 6.92 27.91 -19.35
C SER A 108 7.25 26.65 -18.51
N LEU A 109 8.38 26.70 -17.81
CA LEU A 109 8.79 25.66 -16.86
C LEU A 109 8.10 25.75 -15.49
N THR A 110 7.58 26.94 -15.12
CA THR A 110 7.00 27.18 -13.78
C THR A 110 5.48 27.19 -13.77
N GLY A 111 4.86 27.23 -14.94
CA GLY A 111 3.41 27.26 -15.08
C GLY A 111 2.75 28.53 -14.53
N LEU A 112 3.52 29.61 -14.28
CA LEU A 112 2.95 30.91 -13.87
C LEU A 112 2.19 31.54 -15.02
N LEU A 113 0.97 32.01 -14.74
CA LEU A 113 0.04 32.52 -15.73
C LEU A 113 -0.27 33.97 -15.54
N GLN A 114 -0.41 34.42 -14.31
CA GLN A 114 -0.80 35.79 -14.00
C GLN A 114 -0.19 36.26 -12.68
N ALA A 115 0.12 37.54 -12.60
CA ALA A 115 0.51 38.25 -11.39
C ALA A 115 -0.41 39.44 -11.15
N ARG A 116 -0.90 39.62 -9.92
CA ARG A 116 -1.68 40.78 -9.50
C ARG A 116 -1.10 41.37 -8.23
N ILE A 117 -0.87 42.69 -8.27
CA ILE A 117 -0.28 43.47 -7.16
C ILE A 117 -1.37 44.27 -6.46
N TYR A 118 -1.34 44.27 -5.13
CA TYR A 118 -2.25 45.02 -4.27
C TYR A 118 -1.46 46.02 -3.41
N SER A 119 -2.14 47.06 -3.01
CA SER A 119 -1.56 48.09 -2.14
C SER A 119 -1.32 47.50 -0.72
N ARG A 120 -0.50 48.23 0.08
CA ARG A 120 -0.26 47.92 1.49
C ARG A 120 -1.41 48.36 2.42
N ASN A 121 -2.25 49.31 1.97
CA ASN A 121 -3.33 49.92 2.74
C ASN A 121 -4.50 50.30 1.83
N GLN A 122 -5.60 50.67 2.42
CA GLN A 122 -6.79 51.11 1.69
C GLN A 122 -6.61 52.59 1.24
N THR A 123 -5.77 52.85 0.26
CA THR A 123 -5.63 54.15 -0.34
C THR A 123 -6.39 54.18 -1.67
N GLY A 124 -7.48 54.99 -1.74
CA GLY A 124 -8.24 55.21 -2.96
C GLY A 124 -9.19 54.06 -3.39
N GLU A 125 -9.69 54.14 -4.61
CA GLU A 125 -10.64 53.21 -5.21
C GLU A 125 -10.07 51.81 -5.52
N ASP A 126 -8.80 51.55 -5.21
CA ASP A 126 -8.02 50.42 -5.69
C ASP A 126 -8.08 49.17 -4.78
N THR A 127 -9.21 48.90 -4.15
CA THR A 127 -9.42 47.65 -3.41
C THR A 127 -9.35 46.41 -4.32
N LYS A 128 -9.47 46.60 -5.64
CA LYS A 128 -9.45 45.55 -6.65
C LYS A 128 -8.04 45.21 -7.18
N GLY A 129 -6.99 45.83 -6.71
CA GLY A 129 -5.60 45.66 -7.16
C GLY A 129 -5.05 46.81 -7.95
N LEU A 130 -3.72 47.04 -7.83
CA LEU A 130 -3.00 48.11 -8.49
C LEU A 130 -2.66 47.78 -9.95
N VAL A 131 -2.14 46.56 -10.16
CA VAL A 131 -1.67 46.06 -11.44
C VAL A 131 -2.00 44.60 -11.58
N SER A 132 -2.40 44.20 -12.77
CA SER A 132 -2.57 42.81 -13.17
C SER A 132 -1.84 42.57 -14.47
N VAL A 133 -1.02 41.54 -14.51
CA VAL A 133 -0.21 41.15 -15.67
C VAL A 133 -0.47 39.70 -15.98
N THR A 134 -0.93 39.40 -17.19
CA THR A 134 -1.12 38.05 -17.69
C THR A 134 0.03 37.71 -18.62
N GLY A 135 0.65 36.55 -18.42
CA GLY A 135 1.77 36.11 -19.25
C GLY A 135 1.32 35.86 -20.69
N THR A 136 2.09 36.36 -21.63
CA THR A 136 1.97 35.99 -23.04
C THR A 136 2.70 34.67 -23.23
N GLY A 137 1.99 33.57 -23.13
CA GLY A 137 2.60 32.21 -23.25
C GLY A 137 3.30 32.00 -24.59
N VAL A 138 4.29 31.14 -24.58
CA VAL A 138 4.96 30.67 -25.79
C VAL A 138 3.95 29.89 -26.65
N GLY A 139 3.48 30.55 -27.71
CA GLY A 139 2.44 30.04 -28.59
C GLY A 139 1.03 30.45 -28.15
N ASN A 140 0.28 31.01 -29.05
CA ASN A 140 -1.06 31.63 -29.01
C ASN A 140 -2.15 31.02 -28.11
N LEU A 141 -1.83 30.12 -27.22
CA LEU A 141 -2.75 29.29 -26.40
C LEU A 141 -3.01 29.86 -24.99
N MET A 142 -2.30 30.89 -24.53
CA MET A 142 -2.41 31.34 -23.13
C MET A 142 -3.03 32.73 -22.90
N ARG A 143 -3.44 33.44 -23.95
CA ARG A 143 -4.11 34.74 -23.74
C ARG A 143 -5.51 34.60 -23.17
N ASP A 144 -6.21 33.51 -23.50
CA ASP A 144 -7.61 33.32 -23.10
C ASP A 144 -7.72 31.98 -22.33
N ILE A 145 -7.46 32.04 -21.03
CA ILE A 145 -7.71 30.89 -20.14
C ILE A 145 -9.18 30.97 -19.74
N PRO A 146 -10.07 30.14 -20.31
CA PRO A 146 -11.48 30.17 -20.00
C PRO A 146 -11.70 29.65 -18.58
N LEU A 147 -12.47 30.39 -17.79
CA LEU A 147 -12.90 29.98 -16.46
C LEU A 147 -14.14 29.06 -16.53
N PRO A 148 -14.44 28.29 -15.48
CA PRO A 148 -15.54 27.31 -15.51
C PRO A 148 -16.94 27.92 -15.37
N TYR A 149 -17.09 29.21 -15.60
CA TYR A 149 -18.36 29.93 -15.49
C TYR A 149 -18.49 31.03 -16.55
N PHE A 150 -19.69 31.57 -16.69
CA PHE A 150 -20.03 32.61 -17.66
C PHE A 150 -20.16 33.97 -16.99
N THR A 151 -19.83 35.02 -17.74
CA THR A 151 -20.09 36.41 -17.37
C THR A 151 -21.59 36.69 -17.34
N PRO A 152 -22.04 37.78 -16.70
CA PRO A 152 -23.45 38.19 -16.75
C PRO A 152 -24.01 38.38 -18.17
N ASN A 153 -23.11 38.66 -19.13
CA ASN A 153 -23.48 38.84 -20.55
C ASN A 153 -23.57 37.55 -21.35
N GLY A 154 -23.44 36.37 -20.69
CA GLY A 154 -23.53 35.05 -21.33
C GLY A 154 -22.28 34.63 -22.10
N THR A 155 -21.20 35.41 -22.09
CA THR A 155 -19.88 34.99 -22.62
C THR A 155 -19.10 34.23 -21.56
N ARG A 156 -18.25 33.29 -21.97
CA ARG A 156 -17.38 32.59 -21.03
C ARG A 156 -16.38 33.57 -20.41
N ALA A 157 -16.23 33.54 -19.09
CA ALA A 157 -15.25 34.37 -18.41
C ALA A 157 -13.83 33.84 -18.68
N ASN A 158 -12.89 34.75 -18.95
CA ASN A 158 -11.47 34.39 -19.05
C ASN A 158 -10.69 34.97 -17.88
N LEU A 159 -9.60 34.31 -17.52
CA LEU A 159 -8.73 34.73 -16.43
C LEU A 159 -8.15 36.13 -16.74
N GLY A 160 -8.42 37.08 -15.85
CA GLY A 160 -7.90 38.45 -15.98
C GLY A 160 -8.82 39.41 -16.73
N ASP A 161 -9.95 38.96 -17.29
CA ASP A 161 -10.86 39.82 -18.03
C ASP A 161 -11.94 40.44 -17.12
N GLY A 162 -12.01 41.76 -17.09
CA GLY A 162 -13.01 42.48 -16.32
C GLY A 162 -13.09 42.05 -14.86
N ASP A 163 -14.25 42.23 -14.24
CA ASP A 163 -14.45 41.79 -12.83
C ASP A 163 -14.63 40.28 -12.72
N SER A 164 -15.21 39.62 -13.73
CA SER A 164 -15.45 38.20 -13.75
C SER A 164 -14.18 37.35 -13.94
N GLY A 165 -13.10 37.92 -14.41
CA GLY A 165 -11.81 37.22 -14.59
C GLY A 165 -11.00 37.03 -13.31
N TYR A 166 -11.52 37.50 -12.17
CA TYR A 166 -10.84 37.42 -10.87
C TYR A 166 -11.69 36.70 -9.82
N PRO A 167 -11.84 35.40 -9.93
CA PRO A 167 -12.71 34.65 -9.01
C PRO A 167 -12.18 34.69 -7.56
N PRO A 168 -13.07 34.77 -6.56
CA PRO A 168 -12.70 34.76 -5.14
C PRO A 168 -11.97 33.48 -4.71
N SER A 169 -12.13 32.39 -5.46
CA SER A 169 -11.43 31.14 -5.25
C SER A 169 -9.94 31.19 -5.58
N LEU A 170 -9.49 32.22 -6.34
CA LEU A 170 -8.08 32.45 -6.70
C LEU A 170 -7.55 33.79 -6.20
N TYR A 171 -8.41 34.76 -6.01
CA TYR A 171 -8.00 36.12 -5.60
C TYR A 171 -8.63 36.47 -4.26
N PRO A 172 -7.80 36.78 -3.25
CA PRO A 172 -8.30 37.16 -1.95
C PRO A 172 -9.00 38.52 -2.00
N ASN A 173 -10.11 38.65 -1.28
CA ASN A 173 -10.71 39.94 -1.02
C ASN A 173 -9.97 40.57 0.17
N ILE A 174 -9.01 41.43 -0.10
CA ILE A 174 -8.14 42.00 0.94
C ILE A 174 -8.87 43.08 1.70
N THR A 175 -9.00 42.89 3.00
CA THR A 175 -9.52 43.88 3.95
C THR A 175 -8.37 44.44 4.77
N TYR A 176 -8.37 45.75 4.93
CA TYR A 176 -7.33 46.49 5.67
C TYR A 176 -7.91 46.98 6.98
N ARG A 177 -7.13 46.85 8.05
CA ARG A 177 -7.46 47.35 9.38
C ARG A 177 -6.30 48.19 9.91
N ASP A 178 -6.54 49.45 10.23
CA ASP A 178 -5.59 50.30 10.93
C ASP A 178 -5.41 49.78 12.37
N LEU A 179 -4.17 49.64 12.80
CA LEU A 179 -3.79 49.17 14.11
C LEU A 179 -3.70 50.29 15.14
N GLY A 180 -3.82 51.57 14.71
CA GLY A 180 -3.84 52.75 15.60
C GLY A 180 -2.46 53.13 16.16
N HIS A 181 -1.37 52.57 15.62
CA HIS A 181 -0.01 52.90 16.00
C HIS A 181 0.89 53.03 14.76
N PRO A 182 2.02 53.74 14.86
CA PRO A 182 3.00 53.83 13.78
C PRO A 182 3.57 52.45 13.42
N ASN A 183 3.98 52.28 12.15
CA ASN A 183 4.61 51.06 11.70
C ASN A 183 5.97 50.90 12.40
N PRO A 184 6.30 49.74 12.97
CA PRO A 184 7.56 49.47 13.66
C PRO A 184 8.81 49.66 12.79
N TYR A 185 8.67 49.49 11.49
CA TYR A 185 9.78 49.57 10.53
C TYR A 185 9.88 50.94 9.84
N ASP A 186 8.78 51.71 9.78
CA ASP A 186 8.72 53.05 9.25
C ASP A 186 7.69 53.88 10.04
N PRO A 187 8.13 54.62 11.06
CA PRO A 187 7.23 55.40 11.92
C PRO A 187 6.44 56.51 11.22
N SER A 188 6.83 56.87 9.99
CA SER A 188 6.12 57.89 9.17
C SER A 188 4.80 57.35 8.60
N VAL A 189 4.57 56.02 8.69
CA VAL A 189 3.43 55.36 8.10
C VAL A 189 2.63 54.65 9.18
N PRO A 190 1.27 54.70 9.16
CA PRO A 190 0.46 53.90 10.10
C PRO A 190 0.67 52.41 9.89
N ALA A 191 0.61 51.66 10.98
CA ALA A 191 0.62 50.21 10.93
C ALA A 191 -0.75 49.70 10.46
N VAL A 192 -0.78 48.95 9.37
CA VAL A 192 -1.98 48.38 8.79
C VAL A 192 -1.87 46.86 8.76
N SER A 193 -2.91 46.20 9.21
CA SER A 193 -3.07 44.75 9.06
C SER A 193 -3.94 44.46 7.84
N ALA A 194 -3.48 43.61 6.96
CA ALA A 194 -4.26 43.12 5.82
C ALA A 194 -4.64 41.68 6.06
N SER A 195 -5.93 41.35 5.88
CA SER A 195 -6.47 40.00 6.00
C SER A 195 -7.27 39.65 4.76
N ALA A 196 -7.18 38.38 4.37
CA ALA A 196 -7.95 37.83 3.26
C ALA A 196 -9.29 37.24 3.75
N PHE A 197 -9.26 36.64 4.92
CA PHE A 197 -10.42 36.05 5.62
C PHE A 197 -10.31 36.34 7.11
N PRO A 198 -11.39 36.21 7.89
CA PRO A 198 -11.33 36.31 9.34
C PRO A 198 -10.25 35.38 9.92
N GLY A 199 -9.30 35.93 10.65
CA GLY A 199 -8.18 35.19 11.24
C GLY A 199 -7.00 34.90 10.31
N VAL A 200 -7.09 35.16 9.01
CA VAL A 200 -6.02 34.91 8.03
C VAL A 200 -5.32 36.18 7.64
N LEU A 201 -4.17 36.45 8.27
CA LEU A 201 -3.34 37.60 8.01
C LEU A 201 -2.42 37.39 6.80
N LEU A 202 -2.41 38.34 5.87
CA LEU A 202 -1.52 38.33 4.69
C LEU A 202 -0.08 38.77 5.01
N SER A 203 0.14 39.38 6.17
CA SER A 203 1.47 39.74 6.66
C SER A 203 2.34 38.56 7.05
N ASP A 204 1.73 37.37 7.21
CA ASP A 204 2.44 36.14 7.54
C ASP A 204 3.43 35.77 6.42
N SER A 205 4.64 35.37 6.82
CA SER A 205 5.69 34.89 5.91
C SER A 205 5.33 33.63 5.14
N ARG A 206 4.32 32.88 5.60
CA ARG A 206 3.85 31.66 4.95
C ARG A 206 3.20 31.91 3.59
N GLY A 207 2.50 33.05 3.43
CA GLY A 207 1.66 33.32 2.28
C GLY A 207 0.27 32.65 2.39
N LEU A 208 -0.60 32.93 1.45
CA LEU A 208 -1.96 32.37 1.34
C LEU A 208 -2.09 31.62 0.02
N LEU A 209 -2.41 30.35 0.07
CA LEU A 209 -2.69 29.52 -1.09
C LEU A 209 -4.21 29.35 -1.25
N LEU A 210 -4.74 29.76 -2.40
CA LEU A 210 -6.14 29.57 -2.77
C LEU A 210 -6.27 28.61 -3.95
N GLY A 211 -7.39 27.95 -4.07
CA GLY A 211 -7.64 26.94 -5.08
C GLY A 211 -7.36 25.53 -4.55
N PRO A 212 -7.17 24.55 -5.46
CA PRO A 212 -7.22 24.66 -6.92
C PRO A 212 -8.63 24.93 -7.45
N LEU A 213 -8.73 25.71 -8.50
CA LEU A 213 -9.94 25.90 -9.28
C LEU A 213 -9.86 25.04 -10.54
N MET A 214 -10.73 24.05 -10.67
CA MET A 214 -10.83 23.26 -11.90
C MET A 214 -11.42 24.09 -13.03
N VAL A 215 -10.72 24.17 -14.13
CA VAL A 215 -11.19 24.77 -15.39
C VAL A 215 -11.80 23.68 -16.27
N ASN A 216 -11.15 22.54 -16.36
CA ASN A 216 -11.62 21.32 -17.02
C ASN A 216 -10.92 20.08 -16.41
N GLU A 217 -11.20 18.91 -16.95
CA GLU A 217 -10.65 17.63 -16.44
C GLU A 217 -9.10 17.53 -16.48
N SER A 218 -8.46 18.31 -17.35
CA SER A 218 -7.00 18.29 -17.56
C SER A 218 -6.28 19.56 -17.12
N PHE A 219 -7.02 20.58 -16.66
CA PHE A 219 -6.45 21.87 -16.34
C PHE A 219 -7.10 22.50 -15.11
N ALA A 220 -6.28 22.83 -14.13
CA ALA A 220 -6.68 23.53 -12.92
C ALA A 220 -5.74 24.69 -12.63
N LEU A 221 -6.22 25.66 -11.88
CA LEU A 221 -5.52 26.88 -11.47
C LEU A 221 -5.35 26.91 -9.96
N ILE A 222 -4.21 27.38 -9.51
CA ILE A 222 -3.91 27.64 -8.10
C ILE A 222 -3.31 29.03 -7.97
N SER A 223 -3.55 29.68 -6.85
CA SER A 223 -2.93 30.98 -6.60
C SER A 223 -2.20 31.04 -5.27
N LEU A 224 -1.13 31.82 -5.25
CA LEU A 224 -0.34 32.10 -4.06
C LEU A 224 -0.29 33.61 -3.83
N THR A 225 -0.80 34.07 -2.70
CA THR A 225 -0.70 35.47 -2.28
C THR A 225 0.37 35.60 -1.20
N ILE A 226 1.32 36.53 -1.43
CA ILE A 226 2.45 36.76 -0.54
C ILE A 226 2.66 38.26 -0.33
N PRO A 227 3.23 38.69 0.81
CA PRO A 227 3.62 40.06 1.02
C PRO A 227 4.89 40.43 0.22
N ILE A 228 4.88 41.59 -0.39
CA ILE A 228 6.06 42.22 -0.99
C ILE A 228 6.76 43.01 0.10
N ARG A 229 7.94 42.54 0.52
CA ARG A 229 8.73 43.18 1.58
C ARG A 229 9.83 44.05 1.01
N SER A 230 10.07 45.19 1.64
CA SER A 230 11.15 46.09 1.25
C SER A 230 12.53 45.46 1.46
N MET A 231 13.40 45.54 0.46
CA MET A 231 14.80 45.17 0.62
C MET A 231 15.59 46.19 1.47
N LYS A 232 15.14 47.45 1.47
CA LYS A 232 15.81 48.55 2.23
C LYS A 232 15.43 48.53 3.71
N LEU A 233 14.18 48.21 4.02
CA LEU A 233 13.65 48.14 5.38
C LEU A 233 13.15 46.70 5.64
N SER A 234 14.04 45.88 6.14
CA SER A 234 13.76 44.45 6.42
C SER A 234 12.52 44.32 7.31
N GLY A 235 11.47 43.76 6.78
CA GLY A 235 10.19 43.57 7.49
C GLY A 235 9.06 44.52 7.08
N PHE A 236 9.36 45.67 6.44
CA PHE A 236 8.33 46.58 5.98
C PHE A 236 7.61 46.04 4.74
N ILE A 237 6.29 45.97 4.80
CA ILE A 237 5.46 45.46 3.69
C ILE A 237 5.10 46.64 2.77
N LEU A 238 5.52 46.55 1.50
CA LEU A 238 5.20 47.50 0.46
C LEU A 238 3.86 47.25 -0.22
N GLY A 239 3.40 46.00 -0.21
CA GLY A 239 2.15 45.58 -0.83
C GLY A 239 2.01 44.07 -0.78
N TYR A 240 1.05 43.55 -1.51
CA TYR A 240 0.80 42.12 -1.62
C TYR A 240 0.75 41.71 -3.08
N MET A 241 1.11 40.48 -3.38
CA MET A 241 1.08 39.96 -4.74
C MET A 241 0.42 38.60 -4.76
N THR A 242 -0.55 38.45 -5.64
CA THR A 242 -1.15 37.14 -5.97
C THR A 242 -0.56 36.67 -7.29
N LEU A 243 0.01 35.47 -7.27
CA LEU A 243 0.49 34.76 -8.45
C LEU A 243 -0.46 33.59 -8.73
N VAL A 244 -0.93 33.51 -9.98
CA VAL A 244 -1.74 32.37 -10.44
C VAL A 244 -0.86 31.47 -11.28
N ALA A 245 -0.92 30.17 -10.98
CA ALA A 245 -0.17 29.14 -11.65
C ALA A 245 -1.07 27.99 -12.10
N ALA A 246 -0.61 27.23 -13.09
CA ALA A 246 -1.22 25.98 -13.48
C ALA A 246 -1.03 24.92 -12.39
N ALA A 247 -2.10 24.22 -12.06
CA ALA A 247 -2.15 23.20 -11.01
C ALA A 247 -2.22 21.77 -11.57
N ASN A 248 -1.72 21.55 -12.79
CA ASN A 248 -1.81 20.26 -13.48
C ASN A 248 -1.13 19.13 -12.71
N SER A 249 -0.04 19.41 -12.01
CA SER A 249 0.66 18.43 -11.17
C SER A 249 -0.21 17.83 -10.06
N PHE A 250 -1.24 18.52 -9.62
CA PHE A 250 -2.21 18.03 -8.64
C PHE A 250 -3.26 17.14 -9.29
N LEU A 251 -3.65 17.44 -10.54
CA LEU A 251 -4.51 16.57 -11.36
C LEU A 251 -3.80 15.26 -11.70
N ASP A 252 -2.49 15.29 -11.95
CA ASP A 252 -1.69 14.08 -12.18
C ASP A 252 -1.79 13.07 -11.01
N ILE A 253 -1.95 13.56 -9.78
CA ILE A 253 -2.10 12.67 -8.61
C ILE A 253 -3.44 11.95 -8.65
N GLN A 254 -4.49 12.68 -9.04
CA GLN A 254 -5.85 12.15 -9.16
C GLN A 254 -5.96 11.09 -10.26
N THR A 255 -5.20 11.26 -11.34
CA THR A 255 -5.15 10.33 -12.48
C THR A 255 -4.11 9.24 -12.33
N ALA A 256 -3.19 9.35 -11.35
CA ALA A 256 -2.15 8.37 -11.11
C ALA A 256 -2.74 7.01 -10.71
N ARG A 257 -2.29 5.95 -11.38
CA ARG A 257 -2.77 4.58 -11.21
C ARG A 257 -1.70 3.60 -10.77
N ASP A 258 -0.44 4.03 -10.79
CA ASP A 258 0.72 3.17 -10.56
C ASP A 258 0.71 2.61 -9.14
N GLY A 259 0.73 1.29 -9.04
CA GLY A 259 0.73 0.58 -7.75
C GLY A 259 -0.61 0.54 -7.01
N LEU A 260 -1.66 1.21 -7.52
CA LEU A 260 -2.95 1.29 -6.83
C LEU A 260 -3.91 0.13 -7.14
N GLY A 261 -3.56 -0.78 -8.05
CA GLY A 261 -4.43 -1.90 -8.44
C GLY A 261 -5.58 -1.45 -9.34
N THR A 262 -6.72 -2.13 -9.25
CA THR A 262 -7.87 -1.89 -10.15
C THR A 262 -8.93 -0.96 -9.55
N THR A 263 -8.99 -0.82 -8.23
CA THR A 263 -9.98 0.02 -7.53
C THR A 263 -9.35 1.18 -6.79
N GLY A 264 -8.03 1.30 -6.84
CA GLY A 264 -7.31 2.32 -6.10
C GLY A 264 -7.56 3.72 -6.66
N VAL A 265 -7.70 4.69 -5.77
CA VAL A 265 -7.85 6.11 -6.07
C VAL A 265 -6.92 6.91 -5.17
N ALA A 266 -6.38 8.01 -5.69
CA ALA A 266 -5.63 8.97 -4.90
C ALA A 266 -6.34 10.31 -4.97
N PHE A 267 -6.49 10.98 -3.84
CA PHE A 267 -7.15 12.27 -3.75
C PHE A 267 -6.59 13.11 -2.59
N LEU A 268 -6.96 14.37 -2.58
CA LEU A 268 -6.52 15.37 -1.62
C LEU A 268 -7.70 15.86 -0.79
N ILE A 269 -7.48 15.95 0.50
CA ILE A 269 -8.41 16.53 1.46
C ILE A 269 -7.83 17.84 2.02
N THR A 270 -8.68 18.83 2.21
CA THR A 270 -8.36 20.13 2.81
C THR A 270 -9.40 20.48 3.86
N PRO A 271 -9.06 21.32 4.85
CA PRO A 271 -10.07 21.98 5.67
C PRO A 271 -11.12 22.70 4.83
N ASP A 272 -12.36 22.74 5.27
CA ASP A 272 -13.46 23.46 4.61
C ASP A 272 -13.38 24.98 4.86
N ASP A 273 -12.17 25.50 4.78
CA ASP A 273 -11.85 26.90 4.88
C ASP A 273 -11.23 27.37 3.57
N PRO A 274 -11.61 28.54 3.03
CA PRO A 274 -11.03 29.06 1.79
C PRO A 274 -9.50 29.21 1.83
N SER A 275 -8.92 29.40 3.03
CA SER A 275 -7.46 29.46 3.19
C SER A 275 -6.73 28.11 3.07
N ASN A 276 -7.44 27.02 2.90
CA ASN A 276 -6.90 25.65 2.90
C ASN A 276 -6.14 25.30 4.19
N ARG A 277 -6.50 25.93 5.32
CA ARG A 277 -5.88 25.74 6.66
C ARG A 277 -6.95 25.58 7.72
N PHE A 278 -6.59 24.89 8.78
CA PHE A 278 -7.37 24.98 10.00
C PHE A 278 -7.14 26.34 10.65
N THR A 279 -8.21 26.98 11.11
CA THR A 279 -8.10 28.17 11.94
C THR A 279 -7.56 27.79 13.31
N PRO A 280 -6.59 28.54 13.87
CA PRO A 280 -6.17 28.30 15.25
C PRO A 280 -7.38 28.34 16.21
N PRO A 281 -7.54 27.42 17.15
CA PRO A 281 -6.50 26.56 17.72
C PRO A 281 -6.53 25.10 17.27
N GLU A 282 -7.13 24.75 16.14
CA GLU A 282 -7.36 23.34 15.74
C GLU A 282 -6.05 22.59 15.47
N LEU A 283 -5.01 23.28 15.02
CA LEU A 283 -3.71 22.68 14.81
C LEU A 283 -2.67 23.15 15.80
N PRO A 284 -1.85 22.23 16.33
CA PRO A 284 -0.74 22.61 17.20
C PRO A 284 0.34 23.37 16.42
N SER A 285 0.86 24.44 17.03
CA SER A 285 1.99 25.17 16.50
C SER A 285 3.34 24.49 16.74
N ASN A 286 3.39 23.53 17.65
CA ASN A 286 4.61 22.82 18.06
C ASN A 286 4.69 21.44 17.40
N LYS A 287 5.88 21.09 16.90
CA LYS A 287 6.19 19.82 16.23
C LYS A 287 6.00 18.57 17.10
N THR A 288 6.11 18.72 18.39
CA THR A 288 5.98 17.62 19.37
C THR A 288 4.61 17.56 20.04
N TYR A 289 3.73 18.50 19.72
CA TYR A 289 2.42 18.58 20.33
C TYR A 289 1.43 17.61 19.67
N THR A 290 0.74 16.86 20.49
CA THR A 290 -0.41 16.07 20.06
C THR A 290 -1.67 16.84 20.44
N PRO A 291 -2.59 17.14 19.51
CA PRO A 291 -3.82 17.85 19.83
C PRO A 291 -4.59 17.14 20.94
N PRO A 292 -5.30 17.88 21.81
CA PRO A 292 -6.19 17.26 22.78
C PRO A 292 -7.17 16.32 22.08
N GLN A 293 -7.48 15.21 22.72
CA GLN A 293 -8.39 14.24 22.16
C GLN A 293 -9.74 14.88 21.87
N GLY A 294 -10.19 14.83 20.63
CA GLY A 294 -11.45 15.42 20.19
C GLY A 294 -11.36 16.84 19.62
N SER A 295 -10.20 17.52 19.65
CA SER A 295 -10.08 18.89 19.15
C SER A 295 -10.40 19.06 17.65
N LEU A 296 -10.13 18.03 16.83
CA LEU A 296 -10.38 18.02 15.38
C LEU A 296 -11.58 17.16 14.95
N VAL A 297 -12.23 16.47 15.88
CA VAL A 297 -13.30 15.50 15.55
C VAL A 297 -14.43 16.12 14.74
N ASN A 298 -14.83 17.33 15.07
CA ASN A 298 -15.93 18.06 14.43
C ASN A 298 -15.45 19.03 13.35
N ALA A 299 -14.14 19.10 13.08
CA ALA A 299 -13.62 19.96 12.04
C ALA A 299 -14.12 19.49 10.67
N ARG A 300 -14.56 20.44 9.85
CA ARG A 300 -15.06 20.15 8.50
C ARG A 300 -13.92 20.16 7.50
N VAL A 301 -13.96 19.20 6.61
CA VAL A 301 -13.02 19.05 5.51
C VAL A 301 -13.77 18.79 4.21
N ARG A 302 -13.11 19.05 3.10
CA ARG A 302 -13.63 18.81 1.75
C ARG A 302 -12.56 18.23 0.85
N PHE A 303 -12.97 17.67 -0.26
CA PHE A 303 -12.04 17.28 -1.31
C PHE A 303 -11.44 18.52 -1.97
N VAL A 304 -10.15 18.50 -2.23
CA VAL A 304 -9.45 19.56 -2.98
C VAL A 304 -9.85 19.51 -4.45
N LEU A 305 -9.93 18.31 -4.98
CA LEU A 305 -10.35 17.98 -6.33
C LEU A 305 -11.29 16.75 -6.26
N PRO A 306 -12.24 16.58 -7.21
CA PRO A 306 -13.15 15.44 -7.19
C PRO A 306 -12.36 14.13 -7.25
N PRO A 307 -12.61 13.17 -6.37
CA PRO A 307 -12.01 11.84 -6.50
C PRO A 307 -12.48 11.20 -7.81
N LEU A 308 -11.54 10.68 -8.60
CA LEU A 308 -11.85 10.05 -9.88
C LEU A 308 -11.77 8.52 -9.74
N PRO A 309 -12.90 7.80 -9.82
CA PRO A 309 -12.87 6.35 -9.83
C PRO A 309 -12.16 5.82 -11.07
N GLN A 310 -11.65 4.59 -11.00
CA GLN A 310 -11.08 3.95 -12.19
C GLN A 310 -12.19 3.61 -13.20
N PRO A 311 -11.88 3.58 -14.50
CA PRO A 311 -12.85 3.23 -15.53
C PRO A 311 -13.52 1.88 -15.23
N GLY A 312 -14.86 1.87 -15.23
CA GLY A 312 -15.65 0.68 -14.92
C GLY A 312 -15.85 0.37 -13.43
N GLN A 313 -15.36 1.23 -12.53
CA GLN A 313 -15.59 1.11 -11.09
C GLN A 313 -16.67 2.11 -10.63
N SER A 314 -17.44 1.70 -9.62
CA SER A 314 -18.38 2.62 -8.97
C SER A 314 -17.64 3.67 -8.15
N ASP A 315 -18.14 4.89 -8.16
CA ASP A 315 -17.66 5.94 -7.28
C ASP A 315 -18.03 5.62 -5.82
N ARG A 316 -17.03 5.58 -4.95
CA ARG A 316 -17.22 5.35 -3.51
C ARG A 316 -17.41 6.65 -2.72
N HIS A 317 -17.23 7.78 -3.39
CA HIS A 317 -17.32 9.13 -2.85
C HIS A 317 -18.49 9.93 -3.42
N ASP A 318 -19.32 9.28 -4.25
CA ASP A 318 -20.55 9.89 -4.78
C ASP A 318 -21.60 9.96 -3.67
N GLY A 319 -21.56 11.06 -2.93
CA GLY A 319 -22.45 11.32 -1.81
C GLY A 319 -23.89 11.55 -2.27
N LYS A 320 -24.84 10.98 -1.55
CA LYS A 320 -26.27 11.12 -1.81
C LYS A 320 -26.77 12.58 -1.73
N ASP A 321 -26.04 13.48 -1.07
CA ASP A 321 -26.46 14.83 -0.69
C ASP A 321 -25.55 15.97 -1.21
N GLY A 322 -25.05 15.91 -2.40
CA GLY A 322 -24.30 17.05 -2.99
C GLY A 322 -23.00 16.70 -3.70
N GLY A 323 -22.73 15.45 -3.89
CA GLY A 323 -21.55 14.99 -4.62
C GLY A 323 -20.22 15.31 -3.89
N TRP A 324 -19.12 15.20 -4.60
CA TRP A 324 -17.76 15.42 -4.10
C TRP A 324 -17.50 16.83 -3.52
N ASN A 325 -18.36 17.81 -3.84
CA ASN A 325 -18.20 19.20 -3.36
C ASN A 325 -18.76 19.42 -1.95
N SER A 326 -19.41 18.42 -1.36
CA SER A 326 -19.92 18.50 0.01
C SER A 326 -18.80 18.35 1.02
N SER A 327 -18.81 19.19 2.06
CA SER A 327 -17.90 19.05 3.19
C SER A 327 -18.42 18.01 4.19
N PHE A 328 -17.51 17.28 4.81
CA PHE A 328 -17.80 16.28 5.84
C PHE A 328 -16.94 16.51 7.08
N THR A 329 -17.30 15.90 8.19
CA THR A 329 -16.54 16.01 9.44
C THR A 329 -15.42 14.97 9.49
N LEU A 330 -14.28 15.33 10.07
CA LEU A 330 -13.14 14.40 10.21
C LEU A 330 -13.50 13.12 11.01
N SER A 331 -14.52 13.17 11.86
CA SER A 331 -15.05 11.98 12.56
C SER A 331 -15.60 10.92 11.62
N GLN A 332 -16.11 11.31 10.45
CA GLN A 332 -16.63 10.40 9.44
C GLN A 332 -15.53 9.63 8.73
N TYR A 333 -14.28 10.13 8.77
CA TYR A 333 -13.14 9.45 8.16
C TYR A 333 -11.98 9.30 9.17
N PRO A 334 -12.02 8.30 10.07
CA PRO A 334 -11.09 8.18 11.19
C PRO A 334 -9.61 8.10 10.79
N ALA A 335 -9.28 7.53 9.64
CA ALA A 335 -7.89 7.43 9.17
C ALA A 335 -7.29 8.82 8.89
N ILE A 336 -8.09 9.74 8.32
CA ILE A 336 -7.67 11.12 8.06
C ILE A 336 -7.55 11.88 9.39
N LEU A 337 -8.54 11.74 10.29
CA LEU A 337 -8.49 12.35 11.62
C LEU A 337 -7.20 11.97 12.36
N ASN A 338 -6.85 10.69 12.37
CA ASN A 338 -5.63 10.20 13.02
C ASN A 338 -4.35 10.82 12.42
N SER A 339 -4.33 11.08 11.12
CA SER A 339 -3.19 11.72 10.46
C SER A 339 -3.02 13.18 10.88
N TYR A 340 -4.12 13.91 11.13
CA TYR A 340 -4.08 15.27 11.63
C TYR A 340 -3.74 15.35 13.12
N MET A 341 -4.17 14.38 13.91
CA MET A 341 -3.87 14.32 15.35
C MET A 341 -2.41 13.94 15.63
N THR A 342 -1.73 13.29 14.69
CA THR A 342 -0.34 12.87 14.85
C THR A 342 0.57 13.77 14.00
N TYR A 343 1.29 14.68 14.65
CA TYR A 343 2.26 15.52 13.94
C TYR A 343 3.57 14.73 13.74
N SER A 344 4.03 14.63 12.50
CA SER A 344 5.32 14.04 12.17
C SER A 344 6.10 14.97 11.23
N THR A 345 7.35 15.20 11.56
CA THR A 345 8.30 15.94 10.69
C THR A 345 9.03 15.03 9.72
N GLN A 346 8.79 13.72 9.79
CA GLN A 346 9.40 12.76 8.89
C GLN A 346 8.81 12.89 7.49
N LEU A 347 9.65 12.77 6.48
CA LEU A 347 9.23 12.82 5.07
C LEU A 347 8.24 11.68 4.78
N ASN A 348 8.46 10.52 5.36
CA ASN A 348 7.54 9.39 5.32
C ASN A 348 6.68 9.37 6.59
N ASN A 349 5.60 10.14 6.59
CA ASN A 349 4.65 10.21 7.69
C ASN A 349 3.36 9.41 7.43
N ALA A 350 3.32 8.64 6.36
CA ALA A 350 2.14 7.88 5.98
C ALA A 350 1.85 6.76 6.96
N LYS A 351 0.56 6.55 7.21
CA LYS A 351 0.04 5.40 7.95
C LYS A 351 -1.01 4.71 7.08
N GLY A 352 -0.83 3.41 6.89
CA GLY A 352 -1.77 2.57 6.17
C GLY A 352 -2.70 1.82 7.13
N HIS A 353 -3.96 1.69 6.76
CA HIS A 353 -4.99 0.92 7.43
C HIS A 353 -5.75 0.10 6.41
N LEU A 354 -5.68 -1.23 6.49
CA LEU A 354 -6.37 -2.11 5.53
C LEU A 354 -7.88 -2.24 5.78
N SER A 355 -8.33 -1.90 6.98
CA SER A 355 -9.74 -1.92 7.35
C SER A 355 -10.09 -0.58 7.99
N ALA A 356 -10.66 0.30 7.21
CA ALA A 356 -11.15 1.61 7.62
C ALA A 356 -12.51 1.86 6.96
N THR A 357 -13.19 2.88 7.40
CA THR A 357 -14.41 3.39 6.76
C THR A 357 -14.13 4.77 6.18
N ASN A 358 -14.60 5.02 4.97
CA ASN A 358 -14.56 6.34 4.38
C ASN A 358 -15.76 7.21 4.86
N GLU A 359 -15.87 8.44 4.36
CA GLU A 359 -16.93 9.39 4.74
C GLU A 359 -18.34 8.92 4.38
N GLN A 360 -18.47 7.99 3.41
CA GLN A 360 -19.75 7.37 3.01
C GLN A 360 -20.05 6.08 3.80
N GLY A 361 -19.17 5.68 4.74
CA GLY A 361 -19.30 4.43 5.49
C GLY A 361 -18.88 3.18 4.71
N ALA A 362 -18.27 3.32 3.54
CA ALA A 362 -17.76 2.18 2.78
C ALA A 362 -16.49 1.63 3.42
N SER A 363 -16.36 0.30 3.45
CA SER A 363 -15.13 -0.37 3.91
C SER A 363 -14.03 -0.25 2.88
N VAL A 364 -12.90 0.31 3.30
CA VAL A 364 -11.75 0.61 2.44
C VAL A 364 -10.43 0.26 3.11
N ALA A 365 -9.42 0.00 2.29
CA ALA A 365 -8.03 0.05 2.69
C ALA A 365 -7.50 1.44 2.32
N VAL A 366 -6.91 2.14 3.26
CA VAL A 366 -6.54 3.54 3.11
C VAL A 366 -5.16 3.80 3.68
N ALA A 367 -4.41 4.66 3.03
CA ALA A 367 -3.21 5.27 3.60
C ALA A 367 -3.31 6.79 3.48
N VAL A 368 -2.89 7.47 4.51
CA VAL A 368 -2.93 8.93 4.61
C VAL A 368 -1.53 9.45 4.89
N ALA A 369 -1.10 10.43 4.11
CA ALA A 369 0.16 11.14 4.31
C ALA A 369 -0.08 12.65 4.24
N ARG A 370 0.75 13.43 4.92
CA ARG A 370 0.67 14.90 4.91
C ARG A 370 1.89 15.50 4.27
N PRO A 371 1.73 16.44 3.30
CA PRO A 371 2.85 17.23 2.78
C PRO A 371 3.53 18.01 3.92
N GLN A 372 4.84 18.15 3.85
CA GLN A 372 5.66 18.88 4.85
C GLN A 372 5.69 20.38 4.53
N THR A 373 4.53 20.97 4.29
CA THR A 373 4.39 22.39 3.96
C THR A 373 3.67 23.14 5.06
N THR A 374 3.97 24.43 5.19
CA THR A 374 3.23 25.35 6.06
C THR A 374 2.19 26.17 5.30
N LEU A 375 2.12 26.00 3.97
CA LEU A 375 1.21 26.75 3.11
C LEU A 375 -0.24 26.31 3.26
N VAL A 376 -0.45 25.01 3.42
CA VAL A 376 -1.78 24.39 3.49
C VAL A 376 -1.78 23.20 4.47
N ASP A 377 -2.94 22.88 4.98
CA ASP A 377 -3.17 21.70 5.81
C ASP A 377 -3.82 20.58 5.00
N TRP A 378 -3.21 20.22 3.90
CA TRP A 378 -3.69 19.14 3.05
C TRP A 378 -3.30 17.76 3.58
N ALA A 379 -4.15 16.78 3.28
CA ALA A 379 -3.85 15.36 3.45
C ALA A 379 -3.99 14.65 2.09
N VAL A 380 -3.00 13.87 1.75
CA VAL A 380 -3.03 12.95 0.62
C VAL A 380 -3.61 11.65 1.10
N VAL A 381 -4.65 11.19 0.45
CA VAL A 381 -5.32 9.94 0.75
C VAL A 381 -5.17 9.02 -0.46
N VAL A 382 -4.68 7.82 -0.21
CA VAL A 382 -4.67 6.72 -1.16
C VAL A 382 -5.62 5.66 -0.64
N GLU A 383 -6.66 5.40 -1.39
CA GLU A 383 -7.73 4.49 -1.01
C GLU A 383 -7.89 3.35 -2.03
N LYS A 384 -8.15 2.16 -1.53
CA LYS A 384 -8.41 0.96 -2.32
C LYS A 384 -9.61 0.23 -1.75
N ALA A 385 -10.43 -0.40 -2.58
CA ALA A 385 -11.55 -1.20 -2.07
C ALA A 385 -11.05 -2.29 -1.13
N HIS A 386 -11.71 -2.45 0.03
CA HIS A 386 -11.37 -3.46 1.03
C HIS A 386 -11.25 -4.87 0.42
N GLY A 387 -12.20 -5.23 -0.45
CA GLY A 387 -12.20 -6.54 -1.12
C GLY A 387 -10.97 -6.79 -2.00
N GLU A 388 -10.45 -5.75 -2.65
CA GLU A 388 -9.23 -5.85 -3.45
C GLU A 388 -7.97 -5.96 -2.59
N ALA A 389 -7.87 -5.14 -1.54
CA ALA A 389 -6.75 -5.17 -0.61
C ALA A 389 -6.63 -6.54 0.10
N TYR A 390 -7.76 -7.18 0.39
CA TYR A 390 -7.79 -8.50 1.00
C TYR A 390 -7.76 -9.67 0.01
N LYS A 391 -7.80 -9.40 -1.30
CA LYS A 391 -7.76 -10.44 -2.35
C LYS A 391 -6.54 -11.37 -2.25
N PRO A 392 -5.31 -10.87 -2.03
CA PRO A 392 -4.14 -11.75 -1.83
C PRO A 392 -4.29 -12.63 -0.58
N ILE A 393 -4.79 -12.04 0.52
CA ILE A 393 -5.02 -12.76 1.79
C ILE A 393 -6.09 -13.85 1.61
N ASN A 394 -7.20 -13.53 0.96
CA ASN A 394 -8.27 -14.48 0.69
C ASN A 394 -7.82 -15.61 -0.25
N LYS A 395 -7.03 -15.28 -1.29
CA LYS A 395 -6.45 -16.28 -2.19
C LYS A 395 -5.51 -17.22 -1.43
N LEU A 396 -4.66 -16.67 -0.58
CA LEU A 396 -3.77 -17.43 0.28
C LEU A 396 -4.55 -18.35 1.23
N ARG A 397 -5.60 -17.82 1.88
CA ARG A 397 -6.50 -18.61 2.75
C ARG A 397 -7.09 -19.79 2.00
N THR A 398 -7.60 -19.56 0.79
CA THR A 398 -8.19 -20.64 -0.02
C THR A 398 -7.16 -21.71 -0.37
N ILE A 399 -5.94 -21.31 -0.75
CA ILE A 399 -4.86 -22.25 -1.06
C ILE A 399 -4.47 -23.06 0.19
N LEU A 400 -4.26 -22.39 1.33
CA LEU A 400 -3.90 -23.07 2.58
C LEU A 400 -4.98 -24.04 3.04
N LEU A 401 -6.26 -23.65 2.97
CA LEU A 401 -7.37 -24.54 3.29
C LEU A 401 -7.44 -25.72 2.32
N ALA A 402 -7.30 -25.49 1.02
CA ALA A 402 -7.28 -26.55 0.03
C ALA A 402 -6.13 -27.55 0.27
N CYS A 403 -4.93 -27.04 0.57
CA CYS A 403 -3.79 -27.89 0.94
C CYS A 403 -4.03 -28.65 2.24
N ALA A 404 -4.56 -27.99 3.27
CA ALA A 404 -4.84 -28.61 4.56
C ALA A 404 -5.89 -29.72 4.45
N PHE A 405 -7.01 -29.46 3.77
CA PHE A 405 -8.04 -30.48 3.56
C PHE A 405 -7.58 -31.58 2.60
N GLY A 406 -6.79 -31.23 1.57
CA GLY A 406 -6.20 -32.19 0.64
C GLY A 406 -5.24 -33.15 1.34
N THR A 407 -4.33 -32.62 2.16
CA THR A 407 -3.38 -33.44 2.95
C THR A 407 -4.10 -34.28 4.03
N ALA A 408 -5.08 -33.69 4.73
CA ALA A 408 -5.89 -34.43 5.69
C ALA A 408 -6.65 -35.59 5.02
N GLY A 409 -7.29 -35.34 3.88
CA GLY A 409 -7.95 -36.38 3.10
C GLY A 409 -7.00 -37.47 2.62
N LEU A 410 -5.81 -37.11 2.14
CA LEU A 410 -4.78 -38.05 1.71
C LEU A 410 -4.29 -38.92 2.88
N VAL A 411 -4.04 -38.31 4.05
CA VAL A 411 -3.64 -39.04 5.26
C VAL A 411 -4.70 -40.04 5.67
N ILE A 412 -5.97 -39.67 5.69
CA ILE A 412 -7.08 -40.57 6.01
C ILE A 412 -7.15 -41.71 4.98
N LEU A 413 -7.04 -41.40 3.70
CA LEU A 413 -7.10 -42.35 2.59
C LEU A 413 -5.96 -43.39 2.65
N ILE A 414 -4.77 -42.96 3.09
CA ILE A 414 -3.60 -43.84 3.22
C ILE A 414 -3.63 -44.60 4.56
N SER A 415 -4.06 -43.97 5.66
CA SER A 415 -4.03 -44.58 6.99
C SER A 415 -4.94 -45.78 7.10
N ILE A 416 -6.13 -45.76 6.47
CA ILE A 416 -7.09 -46.86 6.52
C ILE A 416 -6.54 -48.16 5.87
N PRO A 417 -6.08 -48.17 4.61
CA PRO A 417 -5.50 -49.35 4.00
C PRO A 417 -4.21 -49.80 4.69
N CYS A 418 -3.35 -48.86 5.13
CA CYS A 418 -2.16 -49.21 5.89
C CYS A 418 -2.49 -49.92 7.21
N ALA A 419 -3.46 -49.38 7.97
CA ALA A 419 -3.92 -50.03 9.20
C ALA A 419 -4.54 -51.40 8.95
N GLN A 420 -5.32 -51.57 7.88
CA GLN A 420 -5.89 -52.86 7.49
C GLN A 420 -4.81 -53.85 7.07
N LEU A 421 -3.81 -53.40 6.31
CA LEU A 421 -2.69 -54.26 5.90
C LEU A 421 -1.85 -54.69 7.10
N SER A 422 -1.59 -53.78 8.04
CA SER A 422 -0.81 -54.08 9.26
C SER A 422 -1.51 -55.05 10.22
N VAL A 423 -2.85 -55.04 10.26
CA VAL A 423 -3.61 -55.89 11.15
C VAL A 423 -3.96 -57.24 10.49
N ARG A 424 -3.88 -57.38 9.17
CA ARG A 424 -4.16 -58.63 8.44
C ARG A 424 -3.38 -59.86 8.95
N PRO A 425 -2.06 -59.75 9.22
CA PRO A 425 -1.29 -60.87 9.76
C PRO A 425 -1.79 -61.29 11.15
N ILE A 426 -2.06 -60.29 12.02
CA ILE A 426 -2.59 -60.54 13.38
C ILE A 426 -3.97 -61.20 13.33
N ARG A 427 -4.83 -60.79 12.41
CA ARG A 427 -6.14 -61.42 12.19
C ARG A 427 -6.01 -62.85 11.66
N ARG A 428 -5.05 -63.08 10.76
CA ARG A 428 -4.76 -64.44 10.27
C ARG A 428 -4.18 -65.33 11.39
N LEU A 429 -3.30 -64.74 12.22
CA LEU A 429 -2.75 -65.40 13.39
C LEU A 429 -3.86 -65.73 14.41
N LYS A 430 -4.75 -64.75 14.70
CA LYS A 430 -5.91 -64.94 15.56
C LYS A 430 -6.81 -66.03 15.01
N LEU A 431 -7.14 -66.03 13.74
CA LEU A 431 -7.95 -67.05 13.09
C LEU A 431 -7.24 -68.43 13.10
N ALA A 432 -5.93 -68.45 12.88
CA ALA A 432 -5.15 -69.69 12.96
C ALA A 432 -5.04 -70.20 14.39
N THR A 433 -4.91 -69.34 15.40
CA THR A 433 -4.93 -69.72 16.81
C THR A 433 -6.34 -70.09 17.27
N GLU A 434 -7.40 -69.39 16.85
CA GLU A 434 -8.80 -69.82 17.13
C GLU A 434 -9.12 -71.14 16.45
N GLN A 435 -8.68 -71.37 15.23
CA GLN A 435 -8.83 -72.68 14.56
C GLN A 435 -7.99 -73.78 15.20
N SER A 436 -6.85 -73.42 15.81
CA SER A 436 -6.06 -74.42 16.56
C SER A 436 -6.60 -74.71 17.97
N MET A 437 -7.48 -73.85 18.51
CA MET A 437 -8.12 -74.02 19.81
C MET A 437 -9.45 -74.84 19.75
N HIS A 438 -10.03 -75.00 18.58
CA HIS A 438 -11.24 -75.80 18.46
C HIS A 438 -10.89 -77.32 18.53
N VAL A 439 -11.01 -77.82 19.70
CA VAL A 439 -11.03 -79.31 19.95
C VAL A 439 -12.32 -79.83 19.32
N PRO A 440 -12.26 -80.87 18.43
CA PRO A 440 -13.47 -81.46 17.89
C PRO A 440 -14.16 -82.34 19.00
N GLY A 441 -15.28 -81.84 19.47
CA GLY A 441 -16.10 -82.68 20.34
C GLY A 441 -16.91 -82.03 21.45
N TYR A 442 -17.48 -80.88 21.23
CA TYR A 442 -18.64 -80.42 22.01
C TYR A 442 -19.47 -79.45 21.16
N ASP A 443 -20.60 -79.98 20.67
CA ASP A 443 -21.69 -79.17 20.11
C ASP A 443 -22.38 -78.42 21.25
N PHE A 444 -22.27 -77.10 21.23
CA PHE A 444 -23.23 -76.19 21.84
C PHE A 444 -23.91 -75.41 20.77
N THR A 445 -25.07 -75.83 20.35
CA THR A 445 -26.08 -75.11 19.62
C THR A 445 -26.56 -73.96 20.46
N TYR A 446 -26.15 -72.76 20.13
CA TYR A 446 -26.88 -71.54 20.46
C TYR A 446 -27.43 -70.92 19.18
N SER A 447 -28.77 -71.07 19.09
CA SER A 447 -29.58 -70.34 18.11
C SER A 447 -29.57 -68.88 18.46
N GLU A 448 -28.97 -68.09 17.64
CA GLU A 448 -29.13 -66.65 17.71
C GLU A 448 -30.11 -66.18 16.62
N GLU A 449 -31.29 -65.79 17.12
CA GLU A 449 -32.35 -65.14 16.34
C GLU A 449 -31.83 -63.88 15.61
N LYS A 450 -32.17 -63.79 14.35
CA LYS A 450 -32.00 -62.59 13.55
C LYS A 450 -33.04 -61.52 13.93
N PRO A 451 -32.71 -60.31 14.26
CA PRO A 451 -33.66 -59.20 14.21
C PRO A 451 -33.81 -58.69 12.78
N ALA A 452 -35.07 -58.46 12.42
CA ALA A 452 -35.50 -57.88 11.13
C ALA A 452 -35.02 -56.42 10.91
N PRO A 453 -34.96 -55.96 9.68
CA PRO A 453 -34.41 -54.65 9.37
C PRO A 453 -35.44 -53.54 9.58
N SER A 454 -35.09 -52.51 10.35
CA SER A 454 -35.81 -51.25 10.37
C SER A 454 -35.23 -50.28 9.32
N SER A 455 -36.14 -49.77 8.55
CA SER A 455 -35.97 -48.81 7.47
C SER A 455 -35.43 -47.47 7.98
N GLY A 456 -34.54 -46.86 7.21
CA GLY A 456 -34.29 -45.45 7.32
C GLY A 456 -32.92 -44.98 6.80
N GLY A 457 -32.90 -44.34 5.63
CA GLY A 457 -31.84 -43.38 5.29
C GLY A 457 -30.77 -43.85 4.30
N THR A 458 -31.09 -43.77 3.06
CA THR A 458 -30.20 -43.93 1.91
C THR A 458 -29.10 -42.85 1.86
N PHE A 459 -27.84 -43.30 1.99
CA PHE A 459 -26.75 -42.63 1.28
C PHE A 459 -26.03 -43.69 0.42
N SER A 460 -26.06 -43.45 -0.87
CA SER A 460 -25.65 -44.37 -1.93
C SER A 460 -24.17 -44.76 -1.85
N SER A 461 -23.89 -45.95 -1.34
CA SER A 461 -22.55 -46.56 -1.35
C SER A 461 -22.24 -47.32 -2.65
N ALA A 462 -23.00 -47.08 -3.72
CA ALA A 462 -22.87 -47.81 -5.00
C ALA A 462 -21.63 -47.36 -5.83
N SER A 463 -21.11 -46.16 -5.61
CA SER A 463 -20.01 -45.61 -6.46
C SER A 463 -18.62 -46.15 -6.06
N ILE A 464 -18.40 -46.48 -4.77
CA ILE A 464 -17.08 -46.93 -4.29
C ILE A 464 -16.83 -48.39 -4.58
N LYS A 465 -17.89 -49.22 -4.58
CA LYS A 465 -17.78 -50.65 -4.95
C LYS A 465 -17.44 -50.86 -6.44
N GLY A 466 -17.85 -49.93 -7.31
CA GLY A 466 -17.53 -49.97 -8.74
C GLY A 466 -16.03 -49.72 -9.01
N LEU A 467 -15.45 -48.77 -8.29
CA LEU A 467 -14.03 -48.39 -8.44
C LEU A 467 -13.10 -49.52 -7.93
N PHE A 468 -13.46 -50.17 -6.81
CA PHE A 468 -12.68 -51.28 -6.26
C PHE A 468 -12.73 -52.52 -7.16
N LYS A 469 -13.86 -52.77 -7.85
CA LYS A 469 -14.00 -53.89 -8.78
C LYS A 469 -13.19 -53.70 -10.07
N SER A 470 -12.97 -52.43 -10.48
CA SER A 470 -12.15 -52.13 -11.66
C SER A 470 -10.65 -52.25 -11.39
N ILE A 471 -10.21 -51.90 -10.17
CA ILE A 471 -8.81 -52.06 -9.73
C ILE A 471 -8.46 -53.53 -9.52
N GLN A 472 -9.39 -54.30 -8.98
CA GLN A 472 -9.20 -55.74 -8.76
C GLN A 472 -9.17 -56.54 -10.08
N ARG A 473 -9.80 -56.04 -11.17
CA ARG A 473 -9.72 -56.63 -12.51
C ARG A 473 -8.43 -56.38 -13.24
N ARG A 474 -7.66 -55.38 -12.85
CA ARG A 474 -6.36 -55.07 -13.49
C ARG A 474 -5.15 -55.75 -12.82
N LEU A 475 -5.29 -56.29 -11.60
CA LEU A 475 -4.19 -56.90 -10.84
C LEU A 475 -4.32 -58.39 -10.58
N GLY A 476 -5.31 -59.08 -11.14
CA GLY A 476 -5.52 -60.51 -10.89
C GLY A 476 -5.69 -61.28 -12.19
N LYS A 477 -4.66 -62.01 -12.63
CA LYS A 477 -4.90 -63.22 -13.40
C LYS A 477 -5.76 -64.16 -12.57
N PRO A 478 -6.80 -64.81 -13.12
CA PRO A 478 -7.62 -65.76 -12.36
C PRO A 478 -6.74 -66.94 -11.96
N LEU A 479 -6.57 -67.12 -10.65
CA LEU A 479 -6.09 -68.38 -10.11
C LEU A 479 -7.11 -69.46 -10.49
N LYS A 480 -6.63 -70.49 -11.15
CA LYS A 480 -7.41 -71.68 -11.42
C LYS A 480 -8.05 -72.16 -10.14
N PRO A 481 -9.31 -72.58 -10.17
CA PRO A 481 -9.94 -73.18 -8.98
C PRO A 481 -9.13 -74.43 -8.61
N MET A 482 -8.62 -74.44 -7.40
CA MET A 482 -7.98 -75.63 -6.81
C MET A 482 -9.01 -76.79 -6.76
N THR A 483 -8.58 -77.88 -7.23
CA THR A 483 -9.38 -79.10 -7.16
C THR A 483 -9.57 -79.56 -5.68
N GLN A 484 -10.71 -80.19 -5.36
CA GLN A 484 -11.05 -80.64 -4.02
C GLN A 484 -9.94 -81.49 -3.36
N ALA A 485 -9.18 -82.25 -4.18
CA ALA A 485 -8.03 -83.03 -3.74
C ALA A 485 -6.81 -82.13 -3.32
N GLU A 486 -6.60 -80.95 -3.93
CA GLU A 486 -5.58 -80.00 -3.50
C GLU A 486 -5.98 -79.29 -2.23
N ILE A 487 -7.27 -79.02 -2.04
CA ILE A 487 -7.80 -78.42 -0.81
C ILE A 487 -7.67 -79.42 0.35
N ASP A 488 -7.90 -80.71 0.11
CA ASP A 488 -7.74 -81.76 1.12
C ASP A 488 -6.26 -82.09 1.39
N ASN A 489 -5.40 -82.03 0.42
CA ASN A 489 -3.94 -82.11 0.62
C ASN A 489 -3.39 -80.90 1.40
N HIS A 490 -3.88 -79.66 1.13
CA HIS A 490 -3.57 -78.49 1.95
C HIS A 490 -4.14 -78.64 3.37
N ARG A 491 -5.35 -79.22 3.56
CA ARG A 491 -5.90 -79.54 4.88
C ARG A 491 -5.10 -80.61 5.57
N ARG A 492 -4.52 -81.55 4.85
CA ARG A 492 -3.65 -82.63 5.42
C ARG A 492 -2.24 -82.11 5.72
N ALA A 493 -1.70 -81.23 4.90
CA ALA A 493 -0.41 -80.54 5.17
C ALA A 493 -0.50 -79.66 6.43
N PHE A 494 -1.68 -79.13 6.72
CA PHE A 494 -1.92 -78.40 7.98
C PHE A 494 -2.20 -79.33 9.17
N ARG A 495 -2.28 -80.66 8.96
CA ARG A 495 -2.39 -81.69 9.97
C ARG A 495 -1.05 -82.39 10.22
N ILE A 496 -0.06 -81.65 10.60
CA ILE A 496 1.08 -82.21 11.29
C ILE A 496 1.07 -81.66 12.72
N PRO A 497 0.20 -82.22 13.58
CA PRO A 497 0.12 -81.71 14.96
C PRO A 497 1.20 -82.35 15.83
N ALA A 498 1.93 -83.27 15.33
CA ALA A 498 2.84 -84.07 16.17
C ALA A 498 4.17 -83.39 16.50
N ARG A 499 4.57 -82.36 15.74
CA ARG A 499 5.79 -81.65 16.06
C ARG A 499 5.56 -80.49 16.98
N VAL A 500 4.32 -80.03 17.16
CA VAL A 500 3.97 -78.97 18.06
C VAL A 500 4.01 -79.37 19.53
N LYS A 501 3.96 -80.71 19.82
CA LYS A 501 3.95 -81.25 21.20
C LYS A 501 5.32 -81.44 21.80
N GLU A 502 6.36 -81.59 21.04
CA GLU A 502 7.71 -81.45 21.59
C GLU A 502 7.98 -79.98 21.78
N THR A 503 7.55 -79.57 22.94
CA THR A 503 7.35 -78.17 23.32
C THR A 503 8.50 -77.21 22.98
N LYS A 504 9.67 -77.71 22.78
CA LYS A 504 10.78 -76.89 22.39
C LYS A 504 11.07 -76.87 20.90
N HIS A 505 10.75 -77.94 20.20
CA HIS A 505 11.05 -78.03 18.79
C HIS A 505 9.95 -77.46 17.90
N ILE A 506 8.71 -77.78 18.27
CA ILE A 506 7.56 -77.36 17.47
C ILE A 506 7.21 -75.90 17.70
N ILE A 507 7.29 -75.49 18.94
CA ILE A 507 7.21 -74.01 19.21
C ILE A 507 8.41 -73.29 18.61
N THR A 508 9.59 -73.95 18.57
CA THR A 508 10.76 -73.34 17.94
C THR A 508 10.65 -73.41 16.44
N ASP A 509 10.08 -74.44 15.83
CA ASP A 509 10.01 -74.51 14.36
C ASP A 509 8.89 -73.63 13.77
N GLU A 510 7.69 -73.71 14.31
CA GLU A 510 6.60 -72.79 13.90
C GLU A 510 6.79 -71.40 14.43
N VAL A 511 7.38 -71.24 15.63
CA VAL A 511 7.82 -69.94 16.14
C VAL A 511 9.09 -69.47 15.41
N THR A 512 9.93 -70.41 14.98
CA THR A 512 11.08 -70.04 14.14
C THR A 512 10.61 -69.61 12.74
N GLU A 513 9.64 -70.33 12.13
CA GLU A 513 9.01 -69.89 10.87
C GLU A 513 8.20 -68.60 11.04
N LEU A 514 7.47 -68.47 12.14
CA LEU A 514 6.78 -67.23 12.51
C LEU A 514 7.79 -66.14 12.90
N THR A 515 8.84 -66.50 13.64
CA THR A 515 9.93 -65.59 13.97
C THR A 515 10.77 -65.27 12.72
N GLU A 516 10.93 -66.28 11.83
CA GLU A 516 11.60 -66.02 10.55
C GLU A 516 10.77 -65.13 9.62
N VAL A 517 9.44 -65.34 9.55
CA VAL A 517 8.50 -64.42 8.87
C VAL A 517 8.44 -63.09 9.60
N TYR A 518 8.41 -63.10 10.92
CA TYR A 518 8.49 -61.89 11.75
C TYR A 518 9.85 -61.23 11.65
N ASN A 519 10.94 -62.01 11.73
CA ASN A 519 12.28 -61.47 11.54
C ASN A 519 12.49 -61.05 10.08
N ARG A 520 11.98 -61.79 9.08
CA ARG A 520 11.96 -61.35 7.68
C ARG A 520 11.12 -60.11 7.48
N MET A 521 9.98 -60.02 8.16
CA MET A 521 9.14 -58.83 8.20
C MET A 521 9.80 -57.71 9.00
N THR A 522 10.52 -58.03 10.09
CA THR A 522 11.31 -57.10 10.87
C THR A 522 12.53 -56.60 10.05
N ASP A 523 13.25 -57.50 9.39
CA ASP A 523 14.36 -57.17 8.51
C ASP A 523 13.89 -56.39 7.30
N GLU A 524 12.72 -56.72 6.73
CA GLU A 524 12.11 -55.96 5.64
C GLU A 524 11.60 -54.60 6.12
N LEU A 525 11.06 -54.51 7.34
CA LEU A 525 10.71 -53.27 8.03
C LEU A 525 11.96 -52.42 8.35
N VAL A 526 13.01 -53.07 8.92
CA VAL A 526 14.28 -52.38 9.17
C VAL A 526 14.90 -51.91 7.86
N LYS A 527 14.83 -52.68 6.78
CA LYS A 527 15.31 -52.30 5.45
C LYS A 527 14.44 -51.19 4.84
N GLN A 528 13.14 -51.22 5.06
CA GLN A 528 12.28 -50.10 4.64
C GLN A 528 12.48 -48.86 5.51
N TYR A 529 12.71 -49.02 6.84
CA TYR A 529 13.04 -47.91 7.72
C TYR A 529 14.41 -47.32 7.39
N THR A 530 15.44 -48.16 7.18
CA THR A 530 16.75 -47.65 6.73
C THR A 530 16.65 -47.00 5.35
N SER A 531 15.85 -47.55 4.45
CA SER A 531 15.57 -46.94 3.14
C SER A 531 14.72 -45.67 3.26
N LEU A 532 13.81 -45.60 4.24
CA LEU A 532 13.06 -44.38 4.54
C LEU A 532 13.94 -43.34 5.22
N ASP A 533 14.76 -43.77 6.19
CA ASP A 533 15.75 -42.91 6.83
C ASP A 533 16.77 -42.34 5.81
N GLU A 534 17.20 -43.19 4.89
CA GLU A 534 18.06 -42.77 3.77
C GLU A 534 17.32 -41.83 2.82
N LYS A 535 16.03 -42.08 2.53
CA LYS A 535 15.20 -41.16 1.76
C LYS A 535 14.87 -39.87 2.52
N VAL A 536 14.59 -39.97 3.82
CA VAL A 536 14.37 -38.79 4.67
C VAL A 536 15.66 -38.01 4.85
N ALA A 537 16.80 -38.67 5.10
CA ALA A 537 18.10 -38.04 5.15
C ALA A 537 18.46 -37.39 3.81
N LYS A 538 18.16 -38.09 2.68
CA LYS A 538 18.36 -37.54 1.34
C LYS A 538 17.43 -36.35 1.08
N ARG A 539 16.15 -36.46 1.44
CA ARG A 539 15.18 -35.35 1.32
C ARG A 539 15.49 -34.19 2.27
N THR A 540 15.91 -34.49 3.51
CA THR A 540 16.35 -33.46 4.46
C THR A 540 17.61 -32.78 3.95
N HIS A 541 18.53 -33.54 3.40
CA HIS A 541 19.73 -33.01 2.78
C HIS A 541 19.42 -32.19 1.50
N GLU A 542 18.50 -32.67 0.65
CA GLU A 542 18.00 -31.92 -0.51
C GLU A 542 17.31 -30.62 -0.09
N LEU A 543 16.50 -30.66 1.01
CA LEU A 543 15.85 -29.47 1.56
C LEU A 543 16.88 -28.49 2.16
N GLU A 544 17.91 -29.03 2.82
CA GLU A 544 18.97 -28.22 3.40
C GLU A 544 19.84 -27.57 2.32
N LEU A 545 20.13 -28.29 1.24
CA LEU A 545 20.80 -27.73 0.05
C LEU A 545 19.94 -26.67 -0.65
N SER A 546 18.63 -26.93 -0.79
CA SER A 546 17.69 -25.98 -1.37
C SER A 546 17.54 -24.74 -0.50
N LYS A 547 17.53 -24.92 0.84
CA LYS A 547 17.52 -23.82 1.78
C LYS A 547 18.80 -22.98 1.68
N LYS A 548 19.96 -23.63 1.68
CA LYS A 548 21.25 -22.94 1.51
C LYS A 548 21.36 -22.23 0.15
N ALA A 549 20.81 -22.83 -0.91
CA ALA A 549 20.77 -22.18 -2.22
C ALA A 549 19.86 -20.95 -2.21
N ALA A 550 18.69 -21.03 -1.55
CA ALA A 550 17.78 -19.91 -1.38
C ALA A 550 18.37 -18.81 -0.47
N GLU A 551 19.07 -19.21 0.60
CA GLU A 551 19.78 -18.27 1.49
C GLU A 551 20.92 -17.57 0.75
N ALA A 552 21.72 -18.31 -0.02
CA ALA A 552 22.80 -17.76 -0.84
C ALA A 552 22.26 -16.82 -1.95
N ALA A 553 21.12 -17.17 -2.57
CA ALA A 553 20.46 -16.31 -3.54
C ALA A 553 19.95 -15.01 -2.89
N ASN A 554 19.41 -15.11 -1.67
CA ASN A 554 18.92 -13.96 -0.92
C ASN A 554 20.09 -13.10 -0.41
N GLU A 555 21.17 -13.73 0.03
CA GLU A 555 22.41 -13.03 0.45
C GLU A 555 23.07 -12.33 -0.75
N SER A 556 23.14 -13.01 -1.89
CA SER A 556 23.61 -12.42 -3.15
C SER A 556 22.75 -11.23 -3.58
N LYS A 557 21.41 -11.33 -3.44
CA LYS A 557 20.47 -10.24 -3.70
C LYS A 557 20.70 -9.07 -2.73
N THR A 558 20.94 -9.37 -1.45
CA THR A 558 21.17 -8.35 -0.43
C THR A 558 22.51 -7.65 -0.65
N LEU A 559 23.56 -8.41 -0.95
CA LEU A 559 24.88 -7.89 -1.33
C LEU A 559 24.82 -7.05 -2.62
N PHE A 560 24.03 -7.50 -3.59
CA PHE A 560 23.81 -6.77 -4.83
C PHE A 560 23.15 -5.41 -4.56
N ILE A 561 22.08 -5.39 -3.74
CA ILE A 561 21.41 -4.14 -3.36
C ILE A 561 22.33 -3.24 -2.52
N ALA A 562 23.10 -3.82 -1.58
CA ALA A 562 24.04 -3.09 -0.76
C ALA A 562 25.16 -2.48 -1.61
N ASN A 563 25.71 -3.25 -2.55
CA ASN A 563 26.75 -2.78 -3.45
C ASN A 563 26.26 -1.68 -4.38
N ILE A 564 25.05 -1.84 -4.98
CA ILE A 564 24.43 -0.77 -5.80
C ILE A 564 24.20 0.49 -4.97
N SER A 565 23.68 0.31 -3.74
CA SER A 565 23.44 1.46 -2.85
C SER A 565 24.75 2.18 -2.50
N HIS A 566 25.82 1.43 -2.26
CA HIS A 566 27.15 2.00 -1.97
C HIS A 566 27.76 2.66 -3.21
N GLU A 567 27.62 2.01 -4.36
CA GLU A 567 28.12 2.51 -5.65
C GLU A 567 27.37 3.76 -6.15
N LEU A 568 26.07 3.87 -5.81
CA LEU A 568 25.28 5.07 -6.08
C LEU A 568 25.57 6.20 -5.09
N LYS A 569 25.80 5.86 -3.79
CA LYS A 569 26.06 6.87 -2.76
C LYS A 569 27.39 7.60 -2.98
N THR A 570 28.40 6.87 -3.44
CA THR A 570 29.74 7.45 -3.64
C THR A 570 29.77 8.54 -4.73
N PRO A 571 29.22 8.30 -5.95
CA PRO A 571 29.16 9.36 -6.95
C PRO A 571 28.21 10.49 -6.56
N LEU A 572 27.11 10.16 -5.86
CA LEU A 572 26.16 11.19 -5.40
C LEU A 572 26.80 12.12 -4.36
N ASN A 573 27.55 11.56 -3.40
CA ASN A 573 28.31 12.36 -2.44
C ASN A 573 29.40 13.20 -3.12
N GLY A 574 30.03 12.66 -4.17
CA GLY A 574 31.00 13.41 -4.97
C GLY A 574 30.35 14.59 -5.71
N ILE A 575 29.17 14.36 -6.27
CA ILE A 575 28.39 15.43 -6.93
C ILE A 575 27.99 16.48 -5.90
N MET A 576 27.40 16.06 -4.76
CA MET A 576 27.02 16.98 -3.69
C MET A 576 28.21 17.76 -3.12
N GLY A 577 29.38 17.11 -2.95
CA GLY A 577 30.58 17.79 -2.50
C GLY A 577 31.05 18.87 -3.47
N ILE A 578 31.06 18.57 -4.77
CA ILE A 578 31.43 19.59 -5.79
C ILE A 578 30.39 20.70 -5.89
N CYS A 579 29.09 20.36 -5.78
CA CYS A 579 28.04 21.38 -5.73
C CYS A 579 28.18 22.29 -4.50
N ALA A 580 28.51 21.73 -3.32
CA ALA A 580 28.73 22.53 -2.12
C ALA A 580 29.92 23.49 -2.30
N VAL A 581 31.02 23.00 -2.88
CA VAL A 581 32.18 23.86 -3.21
C VAL A 581 31.79 24.96 -4.20
N CYS A 582 31.01 24.63 -5.22
CA CYS A 582 30.54 25.62 -6.20
C CYS A 582 29.59 26.68 -5.60
N MET A 583 28.89 26.34 -4.51
CA MET A 583 27.99 27.27 -3.83
C MET A 583 28.70 28.25 -2.88
N GLU A 584 29.89 27.90 -2.40
CA GLU A 584 30.73 28.74 -1.53
C GLU A 584 31.78 29.53 -2.30
N GLU A 585 31.98 29.23 -3.58
CA GLU A 585 33.01 29.85 -4.41
C GLU A 585 32.47 31.07 -5.14
N ASN A 586 33.19 32.16 -5.06
CA ASN A 586 32.81 33.41 -5.72
C ASN A 586 33.55 33.64 -7.06
N ASP A 587 34.50 32.78 -7.42
CA ASP A 587 35.25 32.89 -8.67
C ASP A 587 34.59 32.06 -9.78
N ILE A 588 34.07 32.75 -10.78
CA ILE A 588 33.36 32.16 -11.93
C ILE A 588 34.22 31.14 -12.69
N LEU A 589 35.55 31.38 -12.78
CA LEU A 589 36.46 30.47 -13.45
C LEU A 589 36.66 29.17 -12.68
N HIS A 590 36.71 29.24 -11.37
CA HIS A 590 36.79 28.08 -10.46
C HIS A 590 35.49 27.27 -10.45
N ILE A 591 34.34 27.94 -10.45
CA ILE A 591 33.01 27.32 -10.58
C ILE A 591 32.88 26.59 -11.91
N GLN A 592 33.29 27.19 -13.02
CA GLN A 592 33.27 26.56 -14.35
C GLN A 592 34.19 25.33 -14.41
N HIS A 593 35.35 25.39 -13.77
CA HIS A 593 36.27 24.26 -13.71
C HIS A 593 35.70 23.11 -12.90
N SER A 594 35.10 23.40 -11.75
CA SER A 594 34.44 22.41 -10.88
C SER A 594 33.21 21.79 -11.55
N LEU A 595 32.37 22.57 -12.23
CA LEU A 595 31.26 22.07 -13.04
C LEU A 595 31.72 21.20 -14.23
N LYS A 596 32.84 21.57 -14.88
CA LYS A 596 33.42 20.79 -15.96
C LYS A 596 34.00 19.45 -15.48
N THR A 597 34.53 19.43 -14.26
CA THR A 597 35.01 18.24 -13.56
C THR A 597 33.82 17.34 -13.16
N LEU A 598 32.74 17.92 -12.66
CA LEU A 598 31.50 17.24 -12.34
C LEU A 598 30.87 16.58 -13.59
N TYR A 599 30.81 17.31 -14.70
CA TYR A 599 30.32 16.81 -15.99
C TYR A 599 31.19 15.67 -16.54
N ARG A 600 32.51 15.79 -16.47
CA ARG A 600 33.45 14.75 -16.89
C ARG A 600 33.37 13.50 -16.00
N SER A 601 33.26 13.67 -14.67
CA SER A 601 33.11 12.58 -13.72
C SER A 601 31.78 11.80 -13.93
N GLY A 602 30.71 12.54 -14.22
CA GLY A 602 29.41 11.94 -14.57
C GLY A 602 29.47 11.14 -15.88
N LYS A 603 30.13 11.69 -16.90
CA LYS A 603 30.26 11.03 -18.21
C LYS A 603 31.21 9.84 -18.20
N SER A 604 32.29 9.88 -17.42
CA SER A 604 33.29 8.80 -17.33
C SER A 604 32.73 7.54 -16.65
N LYS A 605 31.85 7.68 -15.65
CA LYS A 605 31.28 6.53 -14.94
C LYS A 605 30.04 5.92 -15.61
N THR A 606 29.28 6.73 -16.37
CA THR A 606 28.11 6.21 -17.10
C THR A 606 28.50 5.31 -18.27
N CYS A 607 29.67 5.53 -18.88
CA CYS A 607 30.16 4.64 -19.95
C CYS A 607 30.82 3.35 -19.46
N ALA A 608 31.41 3.34 -18.25
CA ALA A 608 32.07 2.14 -17.71
C ALA A 608 31.09 1.12 -17.12
N HIS A 609 29.90 1.55 -16.73
CA HIS A 609 28.93 0.66 -16.06
C HIS A 609 27.96 -0.05 -17.01
N PHE A 610 27.77 0.45 -18.23
CA PHE A 610 26.92 -0.22 -19.22
C PHE A 610 27.61 -1.40 -19.91
N THR A 611 28.94 -1.52 -19.82
CA THR A 611 29.70 -2.64 -20.39
C THR A 611 29.91 -3.83 -19.45
N THR A 612 29.60 -3.70 -18.16
CA THR A 612 29.81 -4.77 -17.17
C THR A 612 28.51 -5.50 -16.75
N ILE A 613 27.35 -5.07 -17.24
CA ILE A 613 26.05 -5.71 -16.94
C ILE A 613 25.58 -6.64 -18.09
N SER A 614 26.42 -6.84 -19.12
CA SER A 614 26.16 -7.80 -20.20
C SER A 614 27.07 -9.03 -20.11
N PHE A 615 27.10 -9.67 -18.94
CA PHE A 615 27.58 -11.07 -18.80
C PHE A 615 26.84 -11.74 -17.66
#